data_a30029a8913f53ad921aafea92768716
#
_entry.id   a30029a8913f53ad921aafea92768716
#
_cell.length_a   1.000
_cell.length_b   1.000
_cell.length_c   1.000
_cell.angle_alpha   90.00
_cell.angle_beta   90.00
_cell.angle_gamma   90.00
#
_symmetry.space_group_name_H-M   'P 1'
#
loop_
_entity.id
_entity.type
_entity.pdbx_description
1 polymer ?
#
loop_
_entity_poly.entity_id
_entity_poly.type
_entity_poly.pdbx_seq_one_letter_code
_entity_poly.pdbx_strand_id
1 'polypeptide(L)'
;MKKFLSATIITAVIYNPALAQCNFSFNATEAQIQQSYPNSSSTVLKFPSINGMKASYTVAANPDMGTKLNYYAKNGDGYTIPLPQTGIIAYEYKFKVPSSVISGSGNIVFLPTTGMGYGENQSLFYVMVTYVNNFDTTQNQNKIGIHIYNSYDGSGITYDKFFEVSATPTGYQRLGVYINQDTKQVGVIFNGINYGYVGTASTKPVNYFFEMNLGQYGIPAGNPVIGQEISQELVLDRSQLQFTYPAGTKDLCGAVL
;
A
#
# COMPACT_ATOMS: atom_id res chain seq x y z
N MET A 1 41.67 -24.34 57.32
CA MET A 1 41.22 -23.15 56.58
C MET A 1 40.67 -23.59 55.25
N LYS A 2 39.32 -23.66 55.08
CA LYS A 2 38.65 -24.00 53.84
C LYS A 2 38.24 -22.69 53.17
N LYS A 3 38.80 -22.39 51.98
CA LYS A 3 38.41 -21.26 51.14
C LYS A 3 37.17 -21.63 50.36
N PHE A 4 36.06 -20.93 50.59
CA PHE A 4 34.87 -20.98 49.74
C PHE A 4 35.08 -20.03 48.55
N LEU A 5 35.09 -20.56 47.34
CA LEU A 5 34.97 -19.77 46.11
C LEU A 5 33.47 -19.52 45.83
N SER A 6 33.03 -18.28 45.99
CA SER A 6 31.70 -17.87 45.50
C SER A 6 31.77 -17.63 44.01
N ALA A 7 31.10 -18.43 43.22
CA ALA A 7 30.88 -18.19 41.81
C ALA A 7 29.67 -17.27 41.66
N THR A 8 29.91 -16.04 41.19
CA THR A 8 28.84 -15.09 40.81
C THR A 8 28.36 -15.43 39.41
N ILE A 9 27.15 -15.97 39.32
CA ILE A 9 26.48 -16.20 38.03
C ILE A 9 25.92 -14.85 37.56
N ILE A 10 26.52 -14.26 36.52
CA ILE A 10 25.97 -13.08 35.83
C ILE A 10 24.92 -13.60 34.86
N THR A 11 23.66 -13.46 35.23
CA THR A 11 22.55 -13.72 34.32
C THR A 11 22.48 -12.53 33.33
N ALA A 12 22.95 -12.71 32.12
CA ALA A 12 22.73 -11.73 31.05
C ALA A 12 21.25 -11.74 30.73
N VAL A 13 20.52 -10.72 31.17
CA VAL A 13 19.16 -10.45 30.68
C VAL A 13 19.28 -10.04 29.22
N ILE A 14 18.99 -10.97 28.32
CA ILE A 14 18.83 -10.64 26.91
C ILE A 14 17.54 -9.81 26.82
N TYR A 15 17.69 -8.49 26.77
CA TYR A 15 16.61 -7.60 26.34
C TYR A 15 16.32 -7.97 24.87
N ASN A 16 15.32 -8.82 24.65
CA ASN A 16 14.60 -8.82 23.39
C ASN A 16 13.80 -7.52 23.37
N PRO A 17 14.15 -6.52 22.53
CA PRO A 17 13.22 -5.45 22.27
C PRO A 17 11.97 -6.15 21.76
N ALA A 18 10.86 -6.02 22.45
CA ALA A 18 9.56 -6.45 21.94
C ALA A 18 9.46 -5.81 20.56
N LEU A 19 9.54 -6.64 19.50
CA LEU A 19 9.34 -6.21 18.13
C LEU A 19 7.99 -5.53 18.15
N ALA A 20 7.97 -4.23 17.90
CA ALA A 20 6.74 -3.46 17.88
C ALA A 20 5.81 -4.20 16.92
N GLN A 21 4.66 -4.63 17.45
CA GLN A 21 3.74 -5.44 16.70
C GLN A 21 3.24 -4.57 15.55
N CYS A 22 3.68 -4.86 14.32
CA CYS A 22 3.22 -4.19 13.11
C CYS A 22 1.80 -4.63 12.80
N ASN A 23 0.86 -4.22 13.60
CA ASN A 23 -0.55 -4.50 13.41
C ASN A 23 -1.23 -3.32 12.72
N PHE A 24 -0.87 -3.08 11.48
CA PHE A 24 -1.68 -2.20 10.67
C PHE A 24 -3.06 -2.81 10.43
N SER A 25 -4.08 -1.99 10.47
CA SER A 25 -5.44 -2.37 10.13
C SER A 25 -6.19 -1.19 9.52
N PHE A 26 -6.90 -1.47 8.44
CA PHE A 26 -7.87 -0.55 7.84
C PHE A 26 -9.29 -0.81 8.35
N ASN A 27 -9.47 -1.59 9.42
CA ASN A 27 -10.80 -1.92 9.93
C ASN A 27 -11.62 -0.66 10.18
N ALA A 28 -12.75 -0.60 9.50
CA ALA A 28 -13.76 0.44 9.68
C ALA A 28 -15.15 -0.17 9.55
N THR A 29 -16.07 0.33 10.35
CA THR A 29 -17.50 0.02 10.19
C THR A 29 -18.10 0.92 9.10
N GLU A 30 -19.20 0.49 8.49
CA GLU A 30 -19.95 1.31 7.54
C GLU A 30 -20.31 2.69 8.14
N ALA A 31 -20.71 2.74 9.41
CA ALA A 31 -21.03 3.99 10.10
C ALA A 31 -19.82 4.93 10.20
N GLN A 32 -18.61 4.41 10.45
CA GLN A 32 -17.38 5.22 10.48
C GLN A 32 -17.03 5.76 9.10
N ILE A 33 -17.23 4.97 8.05
CA ILE A 33 -17.03 5.38 6.68
C ILE A 33 -18.04 6.48 6.31
N GLN A 34 -19.31 6.31 6.64
CA GLN A 34 -20.36 7.30 6.41
C GLN A 34 -20.09 8.62 7.16
N GLN A 35 -19.62 8.55 8.40
CA GLN A 35 -19.27 9.72 9.19
C GLN A 35 -18.14 10.54 8.54
N SER A 36 -17.16 9.87 7.94
CA SER A 36 -16.05 10.52 7.24
C SER A 36 -16.49 11.13 5.90
N TYR A 37 -17.56 10.64 5.31
CA TYR A 37 -18.08 11.04 3.99
C TYR A 37 -19.60 11.24 4.01
N PRO A 38 -20.12 12.23 4.75
CA PRO A 38 -21.55 12.40 4.98
C PRO A 38 -22.35 12.69 3.70
N ASN A 39 -21.70 13.12 2.63
CA ASN A 39 -22.34 13.44 1.34
C ASN A 39 -22.28 12.28 0.34
N SER A 40 -21.70 11.15 0.68
CA SER A 40 -21.77 9.97 -0.17
C SER A 40 -23.20 9.42 -0.11
N SER A 41 -23.96 9.54 -1.19
CA SER A 41 -25.31 9.00 -1.23
C SER A 41 -25.23 7.46 -1.17
N SER A 42 -25.71 6.88 -0.08
CA SER A 42 -25.78 5.44 0.16
C SER A 42 -26.61 4.66 -0.86
N THR A 43 -27.33 5.35 -1.73
CA THR A 43 -28.22 4.75 -2.74
C THR A 43 -27.48 4.29 -4.00
N VAL A 44 -26.29 4.79 -4.27
CA VAL A 44 -25.58 4.54 -5.54
C VAL A 44 -24.38 3.63 -5.37
N LEU A 45 -23.81 3.55 -4.18
CA LEU A 45 -22.64 2.72 -3.91
C LEU A 45 -22.92 1.82 -2.71
N LYS A 46 -22.75 0.54 -2.92
CA LYS A 46 -22.45 -0.32 -1.78
C LYS A 46 -21.13 0.18 -1.23
N PHE A 47 -21.15 0.69 0.01
CA PHE A 47 -19.96 1.17 0.67
C PHE A 47 -18.84 0.15 0.52
N PRO A 48 -17.60 0.61 0.28
CA PRO A 48 -16.48 -0.31 0.23
C PRO A 48 -16.41 -1.06 1.55
N SER A 49 -16.30 -2.37 1.46
CA SER A 49 -16.01 -3.21 2.62
C SER A 49 -14.53 -3.06 2.93
N ILE A 50 -14.21 -2.56 4.12
CA ILE A 50 -12.85 -2.55 4.65
C ILE A 50 -12.75 -3.61 5.73
N ASN A 51 -11.86 -4.57 5.55
CA ASN A 51 -11.64 -5.65 6.50
C ASN A 51 -10.14 -5.95 6.61
N GLY A 52 -9.58 -5.73 7.78
CA GLY A 52 -8.16 -5.92 8.02
C GLY A 52 -7.32 -5.06 7.08
N MET A 53 -6.64 -5.70 6.16
CA MET A 53 -5.73 -5.05 5.20
C MET A 53 -6.33 -4.91 3.79
N LYS A 54 -7.60 -5.31 3.61
CA LYS A 54 -8.28 -5.30 2.32
C LYS A 54 -9.40 -4.27 2.30
N ALA A 55 -9.42 -3.47 1.23
CA ALA A 55 -10.55 -2.64 0.85
C ALA A 55 -11.13 -3.13 -0.47
N SER A 56 -12.46 -3.29 -0.54
CA SER A 56 -13.15 -3.76 -1.74
C SER A 56 -14.48 -3.04 -1.95
N TYR A 57 -14.92 -2.96 -3.19
CA TYR A 57 -16.27 -2.53 -3.54
C TYR A 57 -16.76 -3.26 -4.78
N THR A 58 -18.07 -3.28 -4.97
CA THR A 58 -18.69 -3.75 -6.21
C THR A 58 -19.02 -2.54 -7.07
N VAL A 59 -18.52 -2.50 -8.30
CA VAL A 59 -18.82 -1.41 -9.23
C VAL A 59 -20.31 -1.28 -9.47
N ALA A 60 -20.83 -0.07 -9.33
CA ALA A 60 -22.23 0.26 -9.53
C ALA A 60 -22.38 1.33 -10.62
N ALA A 61 -23.57 1.43 -11.20
CA ALA A 61 -23.88 2.54 -12.07
C ALA A 61 -23.79 3.86 -11.28
N ASN A 62 -22.96 4.77 -11.75
CA ASN A 62 -22.82 6.11 -11.20
C ASN A 62 -22.52 7.09 -12.35
N PRO A 63 -23.54 7.67 -13.00
CA PRO A 63 -23.34 8.54 -14.15
C PRO A 63 -22.76 9.91 -13.77
N ASP A 64 -22.94 10.38 -12.55
CA ASP A 64 -22.76 11.80 -12.27
C ASP A 64 -21.51 12.15 -11.49
N MET A 65 -21.00 11.29 -10.61
CA MET A 65 -19.82 11.63 -9.81
C MET A 65 -19.18 10.42 -9.15
N GLY A 66 -17.90 10.57 -8.90
CA GLY A 66 -17.10 9.56 -8.25
C GLY A 66 -17.36 9.44 -6.77
N THR A 67 -17.17 8.24 -6.27
CA THR A 67 -16.91 8.02 -4.86
C THR A 67 -15.42 8.03 -4.63
N LYS A 68 -15.00 8.88 -3.73
CA LYS A 68 -13.64 8.90 -3.22
C LYS A 68 -13.68 8.58 -1.74
N LEU A 69 -12.99 7.53 -1.35
CA LEU A 69 -12.79 7.18 0.05
C LEU A 69 -11.29 7.24 0.34
N ASN A 70 -10.93 8.00 1.34
CA ASN A 70 -9.57 8.01 1.90
C ASN A 70 -9.62 7.34 3.27
N TYR A 71 -8.76 6.38 3.50
CA TYR A 71 -8.70 5.70 4.78
C TYR A 71 -7.26 5.39 5.18
N TYR A 72 -6.93 5.68 6.44
CA TYR A 72 -5.60 5.46 7.00
C TYR A 72 -5.57 4.16 7.81
N ALA A 73 -4.54 3.36 7.61
CA ALA A 73 -4.32 2.19 8.44
C ALA A 73 -3.95 2.60 9.86
N LYS A 74 -4.62 2.01 10.84
CA LYS A 74 -4.26 2.18 12.25
C LYS A 74 -3.20 1.16 12.65
N ASN A 75 -2.28 1.59 13.50
CA ASN A 75 -1.33 0.73 14.19
C ASN A 75 -1.49 0.99 15.69
N GLY A 76 -2.22 0.12 16.38
CA GLY A 76 -2.67 0.38 17.73
C GLY A 76 -3.52 1.65 17.81
N ASP A 77 -3.13 2.60 18.67
CA ASP A 77 -3.81 3.89 18.84
C ASP A 77 -3.31 4.97 17.86
N GLY A 78 -2.30 4.67 17.04
CA GLY A 78 -1.69 5.59 16.09
C GLY A 78 -1.84 5.15 14.63
N TYR A 79 -1.11 5.84 13.75
CA TYR A 79 -1.08 5.53 12.32
C TYR A 79 0.33 5.14 11.85
N THR A 80 1.37 5.50 12.56
CA THR A 80 2.75 5.33 12.15
C THR A 80 3.44 4.20 12.90
N ILE A 81 4.43 3.59 12.25
CA ILE A 81 5.42 2.72 12.90
C ILE A 81 6.82 3.29 12.70
N PRO A 82 7.73 3.12 13.65
CA PRO A 82 9.15 3.35 13.40
C PRO A 82 9.70 2.29 12.44
N LEU A 83 10.52 2.72 11.50
CA LEU A 83 11.17 1.80 10.55
C LEU A 83 12.59 1.44 10.99
N PRO A 84 13.10 0.23 10.62
CA PRO A 84 14.53 -0.06 10.65
C PRO A 84 15.31 1.02 9.89
N GLN A 85 16.34 1.59 10.51
CA GLN A 85 17.08 2.72 9.93
C GLN A 85 18.19 2.32 8.97
N THR A 86 18.44 1.03 8.82
CA THR A 86 19.45 0.44 7.93
C THR A 86 18.93 -0.82 7.25
N GLY A 87 19.51 -1.15 6.11
CA GLY A 87 19.19 -2.31 5.32
C GLY A 87 17.97 -2.08 4.43
N ILE A 88 17.35 -3.17 3.99
CA ILE A 88 16.23 -3.14 3.04
C ILE A 88 14.97 -3.58 3.77
N ILE A 89 13.87 -2.87 3.55
CA ILE A 89 12.53 -3.22 4.02
C ILE A 89 11.61 -3.47 2.84
N ALA A 90 10.62 -4.36 2.99
CA ALA A 90 9.68 -4.67 1.92
C ALA A 90 8.25 -4.92 2.40
N TYR A 91 7.31 -4.72 1.47
CA TYR A 91 5.89 -5.03 1.59
C TYR A 91 5.28 -5.22 0.21
N GLU A 92 4.06 -5.75 0.15
CA GLU A 92 3.37 -6.00 -1.12
C GLU A 92 1.95 -5.45 -1.13
N TYR A 93 1.47 -5.22 -2.35
CA TYR A 93 0.06 -4.94 -2.63
C TYR A 93 -0.52 -6.00 -3.55
N LYS A 94 -1.81 -6.32 -3.34
CA LYS A 94 -2.62 -7.13 -4.25
C LYS A 94 -3.79 -6.29 -4.76
N PHE A 95 -4.04 -6.37 -6.05
CA PHE A 95 -5.18 -5.68 -6.69
C PHE A 95 -6.02 -6.69 -7.45
N LYS A 96 -7.32 -6.74 -7.17
CA LYS A 96 -8.31 -7.40 -8.02
C LYS A 96 -8.99 -6.32 -8.84
N VAL A 97 -8.77 -6.30 -10.13
CA VAL A 97 -9.15 -5.22 -11.03
C VAL A 97 -9.65 -5.78 -12.35
N PRO A 98 -10.47 -5.03 -13.12
CA PRO A 98 -10.89 -5.45 -14.45
C PRO A 98 -9.70 -5.82 -15.33
N SER A 99 -9.84 -6.88 -16.10
CA SER A 99 -8.82 -7.34 -17.05
C SER A 99 -8.80 -6.56 -18.37
N SER A 100 -9.80 -5.72 -18.60
CA SER A 100 -9.95 -4.93 -19.80
C SER A 100 -10.21 -3.46 -19.49
N VAL A 101 -9.95 -2.61 -20.47
CA VAL A 101 -10.28 -1.18 -20.41
C VAL A 101 -11.79 -1.00 -20.31
N ILE A 102 -12.24 -0.14 -19.40
CA ILE A 102 -13.63 0.25 -19.24
C ILE A 102 -14.02 1.11 -20.44
N SER A 103 -15.12 0.77 -21.10
CA SER A 103 -15.61 1.53 -22.24
C SER A 103 -16.27 2.84 -21.85
N GLY A 104 -16.17 3.85 -22.68
CA GLY A 104 -16.84 5.14 -22.54
C GLY A 104 -15.91 6.26 -22.04
N SER A 105 -16.11 7.45 -22.57
CA SER A 105 -15.35 8.63 -22.17
C SER A 105 -15.72 9.05 -20.74
N GLY A 106 -14.71 9.28 -19.89
CA GLY A 106 -14.90 9.69 -18.52
C GLY A 106 -15.36 8.61 -17.54
N ASN A 107 -15.45 7.34 -18.00
CA ASN A 107 -15.82 6.20 -17.16
C ASN A 107 -14.54 5.65 -16.52
N ILE A 108 -14.29 6.00 -15.28
CA ILE A 108 -13.01 5.78 -14.62
C ILE A 108 -13.19 4.94 -13.37
N VAL A 109 -12.26 4.00 -13.16
CA VAL A 109 -12.02 3.33 -11.88
C VAL A 109 -10.59 3.57 -11.48
N PHE A 110 -10.35 3.94 -10.22
CA PHE A 110 -9.01 4.14 -9.70
C PHE A 110 -8.91 3.71 -8.22
N LEU A 111 -7.75 3.20 -7.84
CA LEU A 111 -7.43 2.70 -6.51
C LEU A 111 -6.03 3.18 -6.12
N PRO A 112 -5.85 4.44 -5.73
CA PRO A 112 -4.57 4.83 -5.15
C PRO A 112 -4.41 4.26 -3.74
N THR A 113 -3.23 3.73 -3.47
CA THR A 113 -2.80 3.31 -2.14
C THR A 113 -1.40 3.85 -1.91
N THR A 114 -1.14 4.33 -0.72
CA THR A 114 0.07 5.07 -0.45
C THR A 114 0.74 4.57 0.80
N GLY A 115 2.05 4.32 0.69
CA GLY A 115 2.94 4.25 1.82
C GLY A 115 3.64 5.59 1.99
N MET A 116 3.53 6.19 3.16
CA MET A 116 4.10 7.49 3.47
C MET A 116 4.97 7.44 4.71
N GLY A 117 6.02 8.24 4.74
CA GLY A 117 6.88 8.38 5.89
C GLY A 117 7.49 9.76 6.00
N TYR A 118 7.99 10.07 7.18
CA TYR A 118 8.77 11.26 7.43
C TYR A 118 10.24 10.88 7.58
N GLY A 119 11.12 11.63 6.93
CA GLY A 119 12.55 11.54 7.10
C GLY A 119 13.06 12.24 8.36
N GLU A 120 14.37 12.16 8.59
CA GLU A 120 15.03 12.75 9.78
C GLU A 120 14.73 14.25 9.96
N ASN A 121 14.53 14.99 8.86
CA ASN A 121 14.23 16.42 8.87
C ASN A 121 12.74 16.73 8.65
N GLN A 122 11.86 15.79 8.98
CA GLN A 122 10.42 15.88 8.68
C GLN A 122 10.09 16.04 7.18
N SER A 123 11.06 15.81 6.32
CA SER A 123 10.83 15.75 4.88
C SER A 123 9.97 14.54 4.54
N LEU A 124 9.05 14.70 3.63
CA LEU A 124 8.12 13.65 3.25
C LEU A 124 8.80 12.61 2.35
N PHE A 125 8.56 11.35 2.66
CA PHE A 125 8.84 10.22 1.79
C PHE A 125 7.50 9.58 1.39
N TYR A 126 7.30 9.36 0.10
CA TYR A 126 6.01 8.97 -0.41
C TYR A 126 6.14 7.97 -1.55
N VAL A 127 5.51 6.81 -1.40
CA VAL A 127 5.38 5.80 -2.46
C VAL A 127 3.89 5.55 -2.69
N MET A 128 3.37 6.10 -3.78
CA MET A 128 1.99 5.85 -4.18
C MET A 128 1.94 4.75 -5.24
N VAL A 129 1.08 3.78 -5.03
CA VAL A 129 0.71 2.77 -6.03
C VAL A 129 -0.73 3.04 -6.45
N THR A 130 -0.96 3.17 -7.74
CA THR A 130 -2.27 3.54 -8.27
C THR A 130 -2.72 2.53 -9.32
N TYR A 131 -3.85 1.88 -9.11
CA TYR A 131 -4.55 1.31 -10.25
C TYR A 131 -5.40 2.38 -10.92
N VAL A 132 -5.31 2.47 -12.22
CA VAL A 132 -6.14 3.36 -13.04
C VAL A 132 -6.71 2.59 -14.23
N ASN A 133 -7.98 2.81 -14.50
CA ASN A 133 -8.62 2.29 -15.70
C ASN A 133 -9.40 3.40 -16.38
N ASN A 134 -9.06 3.67 -17.62
CA ASN A 134 -9.65 4.69 -18.48
C ASN A 134 -9.47 6.15 -17.97
N PHE A 135 -8.44 6.40 -17.14
CA PHE A 135 -8.16 7.74 -16.59
C PHE A 135 -7.68 8.73 -17.66
N ASP A 136 -6.94 8.25 -18.64
CA ASP A 136 -6.44 9.03 -19.78
C ASP A 136 -6.64 8.21 -21.05
N THR A 137 -7.18 8.84 -22.08
CA THR A 137 -7.53 8.17 -23.35
C THR A 137 -6.33 7.65 -24.14
N THR A 138 -5.11 8.03 -23.78
CA THR A 138 -3.91 7.73 -24.57
C THR A 138 -2.87 6.87 -23.86
N GLN A 139 -2.70 7.00 -22.56
CA GLN A 139 -1.55 6.38 -21.86
C GLN A 139 -1.90 5.52 -20.66
N ASN A 140 -2.94 5.84 -19.89
CA ASN A 140 -3.24 5.21 -18.61
C ASN A 140 -4.52 4.37 -18.64
N GLN A 141 -4.59 3.50 -19.65
CA GLN A 141 -5.72 2.59 -19.83
C GLN A 141 -5.40 1.25 -19.17
N ASN A 142 -6.06 0.93 -18.07
CA ASN A 142 -5.95 -0.33 -17.34
C ASN A 142 -4.51 -0.66 -16.88
N LYS A 143 -3.94 0.21 -16.06
CA LYS A 143 -2.54 0.09 -15.57
C LYS A 143 -2.44 0.17 -14.08
N ILE A 144 -1.36 -0.38 -13.55
CA ILE A 144 -0.89 -0.12 -12.20
C ILE A 144 0.34 0.78 -12.30
N GLY A 145 0.27 1.95 -11.68
CA GLY A 145 1.37 2.91 -11.58
C GLY A 145 2.07 2.83 -10.24
N ILE A 146 3.36 3.13 -10.23
CA ILE A 146 4.11 3.46 -9.02
C ILE A 146 4.72 4.83 -9.17
N HIS A 147 4.55 5.65 -8.15
CA HIS A 147 5.01 7.03 -8.10
C HIS A 147 5.80 7.24 -6.81
N ILE A 148 6.99 7.81 -6.92
CA ILE A 148 7.83 8.14 -5.78
C ILE A 148 7.93 9.66 -5.71
N TYR A 149 7.54 10.22 -4.58
CA TYR A 149 7.52 11.66 -4.34
C TYR A 149 8.35 12.04 -3.13
N ASN A 150 8.90 13.25 -3.16
CA ASN A 150 9.60 13.90 -2.05
C ASN A 150 8.82 15.06 -1.44
N SER A 151 7.58 15.30 -1.91
CA SER A 151 6.71 16.37 -1.44
C SER A 151 5.24 15.95 -1.53
N TYR A 152 4.43 16.52 -0.66
CA TYR A 152 2.99 16.22 -0.60
C TYR A 152 2.20 16.78 -1.80
N ASP A 153 2.67 17.86 -2.39
CA ASP A 153 2.03 18.53 -3.54
C ASP A 153 2.34 17.89 -4.90
N GLY A 154 3.10 16.79 -4.90
CA GLY A 154 3.50 16.09 -6.12
C GLY A 154 4.57 16.81 -6.94
N SER A 155 5.07 17.98 -6.51
CA SER A 155 6.10 18.72 -7.24
C SER A 155 7.47 18.05 -7.26
N GLY A 156 7.67 17.08 -6.37
CA GLY A 156 8.93 16.34 -6.20
C GLY A 156 8.85 14.90 -6.72
N ILE A 157 8.18 14.63 -7.85
CA ILE A 157 8.19 13.29 -8.46
C ILE A 157 9.63 12.95 -8.84
N THR A 158 10.15 11.88 -8.25
CA THR A 158 11.48 11.35 -8.57
C THR A 158 11.40 10.14 -9.49
N TYR A 159 10.22 9.53 -9.57
CA TYR A 159 9.98 8.38 -10.42
C TYR A 159 8.49 8.19 -10.67
N ASP A 160 8.16 7.79 -11.91
CA ASP A 160 6.82 7.49 -12.37
C ASP A 160 6.88 6.34 -13.38
N LYS A 161 6.16 5.25 -13.14
CA LYS A 161 6.10 4.11 -14.04
C LYS A 161 4.77 3.39 -13.96
N PHE A 162 4.28 2.99 -15.12
CA PHE A 162 3.06 2.21 -15.28
C PHE A 162 3.35 0.80 -15.79
N PHE A 163 2.61 -0.17 -15.26
CA PHE A 163 2.64 -1.57 -15.65
C PHE A 163 1.29 -1.98 -16.22
N GLU A 164 1.32 -2.71 -17.32
CA GLU A 164 0.12 -3.23 -17.94
C GLU A 164 -0.56 -4.27 -17.04
N VAL A 165 -1.85 -4.13 -16.82
CA VAL A 165 -2.66 -5.17 -16.20
C VAL A 165 -2.78 -6.33 -17.17
N SER A 166 -2.48 -7.53 -16.70
CA SER A 166 -2.53 -8.76 -17.49
C SER A 166 -3.39 -9.81 -16.80
N ALA A 167 -3.86 -10.78 -17.56
CA ALA A 167 -4.51 -11.94 -16.95
C ALA A 167 -3.50 -12.73 -16.12
N THR A 168 -3.84 -12.98 -14.86
CA THR A 168 -3.04 -13.81 -13.95
C THR A 168 -3.84 -15.04 -13.52
N PRO A 169 -3.19 -16.16 -13.18
CA PRO A 169 -3.91 -17.36 -12.75
C PRO A 169 -4.82 -17.16 -11.54
N THR A 170 -4.48 -16.20 -10.68
CA THR A 170 -5.25 -15.88 -9.45
C THR A 170 -6.27 -14.77 -9.66
N GLY A 171 -6.26 -14.08 -10.80
CA GLY A 171 -7.06 -12.88 -11.06
C GLY A 171 -6.57 -11.62 -10.31
N TYR A 172 -5.44 -11.71 -9.60
CA TYR A 172 -4.85 -10.57 -8.88
C TYR A 172 -3.58 -10.08 -9.58
N GLN A 173 -3.44 -8.77 -9.65
CA GLN A 173 -2.14 -8.12 -9.89
C GLN A 173 -1.41 -8.00 -8.56
N ARG A 174 -0.11 -8.21 -8.54
CA ARG A 174 0.69 -8.12 -7.32
C ARG A 174 1.90 -7.23 -7.54
N LEU A 175 2.12 -6.30 -6.63
CA LEU A 175 3.23 -5.37 -6.67
C LEU A 175 3.97 -5.39 -5.33
N GLY A 176 5.27 -5.69 -5.37
CA GLY A 176 6.17 -5.60 -4.24
C GLY A 176 6.97 -4.30 -4.30
N VAL A 177 7.07 -3.65 -3.15
CA VAL A 177 7.90 -2.47 -2.94
C VAL A 177 8.99 -2.82 -1.96
N TYR A 178 10.23 -2.46 -2.26
CA TYR A 178 11.33 -2.57 -1.30
C TYR A 178 12.14 -1.28 -1.26
N ILE A 179 12.52 -0.87 -0.06
CA ILE A 179 13.17 0.41 0.22
C ILE A 179 14.52 0.12 0.86
N ASN A 180 15.59 0.54 0.22
CA ASN A 180 16.92 0.49 0.80
C ASN A 180 17.15 1.76 1.61
N GLN A 181 17.20 1.62 2.93
CA GLN A 181 17.36 2.71 3.87
C GLN A 181 18.76 3.34 3.80
N ASP A 182 19.78 2.57 3.37
CA ASP A 182 21.15 3.06 3.31
C ASP A 182 21.39 3.92 2.07
N THR A 183 20.77 3.55 0.94
CA THR A 183 20.91 4.26 -0.36
C THR A 183 19.73 5.13 -0.71
N LYS A 184 18.62 5.08 0.06
CA LYS A 184 17.33 5.76 -0.19
C LYS A 184 16.67 5.35 -1.49
N GLN A 185 17.03 4.19 -2.03
CA GLN A 185 16.50 3.70 -3.29
C GLN A 185 15.23 2.88 -3.05
N VAL A 186 14.27 3.04 -3.94
CA VAL A 186 13.02 2.26 -3.97
C VAL A 186 13.08 1.29 -5.14
N GLY A 187 12.87 0.02 -4.87
CA GLY A 187 12.79 -1.02 -5.86
C GLY A 187 11.38 -1.61 -5.98
N VAL A 188 11.11 -2.25 -7.12
CA VAL A 188 9.78 -2.74 -7.48
C VAL A 188 9.84 -4.13 -8.08
N ILE A 189 8.89 -4.98 -7.67
CA ILE A 189 8.61 -6.27 -8.29
C ILE A 189 7.13 -6.25 -8.70
N PHE A 190 6.82 -6.47 -9.98
CA PHE A 190 5.46 -6.53 -10.47
C PHE A 190 5.16 -7.88 -11.13
N ASN A 191 4.13 -8.59 -10.64
CA ASN A 191 3.72 -9.93 -11.12
C ASN A 191 4.90 -10.90 -11.26
N GLY A 192 5.86 -10.87 -10.33
CA GLY A 192 7.03 -11.73 -10.30
C GLY A 192 8.24 -11.22 -11.10
N ILE A 193 8.12 -10.14 -11.85
CA ILE A 193 9.24 -9.53 -12.57
C ILE A 193 9.89 -8.47 -11.68
N ASN A 194 11.15 -8.65 -11.33
CA ASN A 194 11.92 -7.68 -10.55
C ASN A 194 12.52 -6.61 -11.48
N TYR A 195 12.12 -5.36 -11.28
CA TYR A 195 12.59 -4.21 -12.05
C TYR A 195 13.82 -3.53 -11.41
N GLY A 196 14.30 -4.06 -10.29
CA GLY A 196 15.41 -3.46 -9.55
C GLY A 196 15.02 -2.17 -8.85
N TYR A 197 16.02 -1.38 -8.50
CA TYR A 197 15.80 -0.03 -7.96
C TYR A 197 15.40 0.92 -9.08
N VAL A 198 14.22 1.51 -8.93
CA VAL A 198 13.59 2.34 -9.96
C VAL A 198 13.66 3.84 -9.66
N GLY A 199 13.83 4.23 -8.41
CA GLY A 199 13.92 5.64 -8.01
C GLY A 199 14.74 5.82 -6.74
N THR A 200 15.16 7.06 -6.50
CA THR A 200 15.90 7.47 -5.30
C THR A 200 15.16 8.63 -4.63
N ALA A 201 14.81 8.46 -3.37
CA ALA A 201 14.19 9.52 -2.57
C ALA A 201 15.24 10.48 -2.01
N SER A 202 14.85 11.72 -1.69
CA SER A 202 15.71 12.71 -1.06
C SER A 202 16.06 12.33 0.38
N THR A 203 15.14 11.65 1.06
CA THR A 203 15.28 11.22 2.45
C THR A 203 14.96 9.74 2.62
N LYS A 204 15.47 9.12 3.68
CA LYS A 204 14.99 7.82 4.14
C LYS A 204 13.85 8.01 5.14
N PRO A 205 12.79 7.21 5.09
CA PRO A 205 11.73 7.30 6.07
C PRO A 205 12.19 6.75 7.44
N VAL A 206 11.95 7.51 8.51
CA VAL A 206 12.20 7.07 9.89
C VAL A 206 10.96 6.45 10.53
N ASN A 207 9.80 6.81 10.01
CA ASN A 207 8.51 6.19 10.32
C ASN A 207 7.71 5.99 9.05
N TYR A 208 6.63 5.18 9.14
CA TYR A 208 5.82 4.85 7.98
C TYR A 208 4.35 4.65 8.35
N PHE A 209 3.46 4.98 7.44
CA PHE A 209 2.03 4.75 7.55
C PHE A 209 1.41 4.50 6.18
N PHE A 210 0.19 4.00 6.14
CA PHE A 210 -0.50 3.64 4.90
C PHE A 210 -1.84 4.32 4.79
N GLU A 211 -2.16 4.70 3.54
CA GLU A 211 -3.46 5.23 3.15
C GLU A 211 -4.01 4.42 1.97
N MET A 212 -5.29 4.13 1.98
CA MET A 212 -6.03 3.57 0.86
C MET A 212 -7.08 4.55 0.36
N ASN A 213 -7.17 4.67 -0.96
CA ASN A 213 -8.23 5.42 -1.62
C ASN A 213 -8.96 4.52 -2.62
N LEU A 214 -10.26 4.73 -2.74
CA LEU A 214 -11.13 4.02 -3.67
C LEU A 214 -11.96 5.04 -4.44
N GLY A 215 -12.08 4.87 -5.75
CA GLY A 215 -12.91 5.76 -6.55
C GLY A 215 -13.37 5.16 -7.87
N GLN A 216 -14.56 5.57 -8.27
CA GLN A 216 -15.09 5.38 -9.61
C GLN A 216 -15.81 6.65 -10.06
N TYR A 217 -15.84 6.91 -11.35
CA TYR A 217 -16.52 8.06 -11.95
C TYR A 217 -17.24 7.63 -13.23
N GLY A 218 -18.40 8.25 -13.46
CA GLY A 218 -19.06 8.25 -14.75
C GLY A 218 -19.47 6.88 -15.29
N ILE A 219 -19.69 5.85 -14.47
CA ILE A 219 -20.08 4.51 -14.93
C ILE A 219 -21.56 4.49 -15.27
N PRO A 220 -21.97 4.49 -16.55
CA PRO A 220 -23.36 4.49 -16.93
C PRO A 220 -24.01 3.13 -16.69
N ALA A 221 -25.36 3.12 -16.60
CA ALA A 221 -26.12 1.88 -16.59
C ALA A 221 -25.81 1.02 -17.83
N GLY A 222 -25.67 -0.30 -17.64
CA GLY A 222 -25.33 -1.24 -18.70
C GLY A 222 -23.84 -1.39 -19.00
N ASN A 223 -22.95 -0.64 -18.33
CA ASN A 223 -21.51 -0.84 -18.51
C ASN A 223 -21.10 -2.25 -18.02
N PRO A 224 -20.33 -3.02 -18.80
CA PRO A 224 -19.96 -4.41 -18.45
C PRO A 224 -19.14 -4.55 -17.15
N VAL A 225 -18.56 -3.48 -16.64
CA VAL A 225 -17.82 -3.48 -15.37
C VAL A 225 -18.75 -3.52 -14.14
N ILE A 226 -20.04 -3.17 -14.32
CA ILE A 226 -21.02 -3.17 -13.23
C ILE A 226 -21.17 -4.59 -12.65
N GLY A 227 -21.15 -4.69 -11.34
CA GLY A 227 -21.23 -5.96 -10.61
C GLY A 227 -19.87 -6.63 -10.40
N GLN A 228 -18.79 -6.16 -11.02
CA GLN A 228 -17.46 -6.68 -10.73
C GLN A 228 -16.95 -6.21 -9.36
N GLU A 229 -16.37 -7.13 -8.60
CA GLU A 229 -15.66 -6.80 -7.37
C GLU A 229 -14.27 -6.26 -7.72
N ILE A 230 -13.97 -5.09 -7.18
CA ILE A 230 -12.66 -4.45 -7.26
C ILE A 230 -12.10 -4.34 -5.85
N SER A 231 -10.84 -4.69 -5.68
CA SER A 231 -10.19 -4.62 -4.37
C SER A 231 -8.72 -4.28 -4.45
N GLN A 232 -8.24 -3.71 -3.34
CA GLN A 232 -6.83 -3.57 -3.04
C GLN A 232 -6.56 -4.12 -1.64
N GLU A 233 -5.39 -4.70 -1.45
CA GLU A 233 -4.97 -5.31 -0.20
C GLU A 233 -3.49 -5.01 0.04
N LEU A 234 -3.16 -4.53 1.23
CA LEU A 234 -1.79 -4.38 1.69
C LEU A 234 -1.36 -5.68 2.36
N VAL A 235 -0.23 -6.25 1.95
CA VAL A 235 0.32 -7.50 2.48
C VAL A 235 1.59 -7.18 3.25
N LEU A 236 1.52 -7.29 4.56
CA LEU A 236 2.63 -7.05 5.50
C LEU A 236 3.10 -8.31 6.20
N ASP A 237 2.23 -9.31 6.30
CA ASP A 237 2.59 -10.61 6.88
C ASP A 237 3.61 -11.32 5.99
N ARG A 238 4.82 -11.51 6.51
CA ARG A 238 5.93 -12.16 5.80
C ARG A 238 5.58 -13.54 5.26
N SER A 239 4.69 -14.27 5.94
CA SER A 239 4.25 -15.60 5.48
C SER A 239 3.41 -15.54 4.21
N GLN A 240 2.87 -14.37 3.88
CA GLN A 240 2.04 -14.11 2.71
C GLN A 240 2.78 -13.35 1.60
N LEU A 241 3.99 -12.86 1.86
CA LEU A 241 4.85 -12.27 0.83
C LEU A 241 5.26 -13.35 -0.16
N GLN A 242 5.15 -13.06 -1.46
CA GLN A 242 5.38 -14.07 -2.51
C GLN A 242 6.64 -13.80 -3.33
N PHE A 243 7.21 -12.60 -3.23
CA PHE A 243 8.35 -12.26 -4.05
C PHE A 243 9.67 -12.57 -3.34
N THR A 244 10.69 -12.83 -4.15
CA THR A 244 12.07 -12.91 -3.69
C THR A 244 12.69 -11.52 -3.71
N TYR A 245 13.03 -11.04 -2.54
CA TYR A 245 13.68 -9.74 -2.34
C TYR A 245 15.20 -9.88 -2.28
N PRO A 246 15.96 -8.77 -2.37
CA PRO A 246 17.40 -8.79 -2.13
C PRO A 246 17.74 -9.41 -0.77
N ALA A 247 18.89 -10.09 -0.68
CA ALA A 247 19.31 -10.74 0.55
C ALA A 247 19.38 -9.76 1.73
N GLY A 248 18.92 -10.20 2.90
CA GLY A 248 18.87 -9.39 4.12
C GLY A 248 17.70 -8.42 4.20
N THR A 249 16.76 -8.48 3.24
CA THR A 249 15.52 -7.71 3.32
C THR A 249 14.72 -8.10 4.57
N LYS A 250 14.13 -7.11 5.19
CA LYS A 250 13.26 -7.26 6.36
C LYS A 250 11.83 -6.86 5.98
N ASP A 251 10.85 -7.36 6.71
CA ASP A 251 9.52 -6.75 6.72
C ASP A 251 9.58 -5.36 7.40
N LEU A 252 8.47 -4.64 7.39
CA LEU A 252 8.39 -3.32 8.02
C LEU A 252 8.60 -3.36 9.55
N CYS A 253 8.45 -4.52 10.16
CA CYS A 253 8.66 -4.77 11.59
C CYS A 253 10.10 -5.12 11.95
N GLY A 254 10.96 -5.25 10.95
CA GLY A 254 12.38 -5.58 11.11
C GLY A 254 12.68 -7.07 11.15
N ALA A 255 11.71 -7.97 10.93
CA ALA A 255 11.96 -9.40 10.81
C ALA A 255 12.51 -9.72 9.41
N VAL A 256 13.55 -10.55 9.34
CA VAL A 256 14.20 -10.95 8.07
C VAL A 256 13.23 -11.84 7.27
N LEU A 257 13.12 -11.56 5.95
CA LEU A 257 12.32 -12.31 4.98
C LEU A 257 13.04 -13.56 4.51
#